data_ac4182faca71e6bc055bb89491f0fa10
#
_entry.id   ac4182faca71e6bc055bb89491f0fa10
#
_cell.length_a   1.000
_cell.length_b   1.000
_cell.length_c   1.000
_cell.angle_alpha   90.00
_cell.angle_beta   90.00
_cell.angle_gamma   90.00
#
_symmetry.space_group_name_H-M   'P 1'
#
loop_
_entity.id
_entity.type
_entity.pdbx_description
1 polymer ?
#
loop_
_entity_poly.entity_id
_entity_poly.type
_entity_poly.pdbx_seq_one_letter_code
_entity_poly.pdbx_strand_id
1 'polypeptide(L)'
;MADSGFPTALVARSDSDVLRLALRAHPHQPAIALWRATEFAMLRDTTFPAPVLDLGCGTGEVARWVLRSHWPVDGLEFVANEVRVANTSGVYRAVIRADGTRLPVASASYGAVYSHSVLEHIPSDLDAVTEAARVLQPGGRLVFTVPAPAFAERIERESGNAALASTNARLGHYHYRSLEEWTDRLAERGLTVVASRGYLPAPTQRTWRRLDELMVRRVGGRRVLDWFRGLHRRRLLLMPIWLGLWSALLWRPFRRRVHEPGGYLIVAERLA
;
A
#
# COMPACT_ATOMS: atom_id res chain seq x y z
N MET A 1 28.89 2.15 16.32
CA MET A 1 27.63 2.10 15.55
C MET A 1 27.62 0.76 14.84
N ALA A 2 26.87 -0.20 15.33
CA ALA A 2 26.79 -1.55 14.77
C ALA A 2 26.05 -1.47 13.43
N ASP A 3 26.71 -1.91 12.39
CA ASP A 3 26.13 -2.13 11.07
C ASP A 3 25.01 -3.16 11.23
N SER A 4 23.75 -2.73 11.10
CA SER A 4 22.56 -3.53 11.40
C SER A 4 22.29 -4.58 10.33
N GLY A 5 23.27 -5.20 9.73
CA GLY A 5 23.17 -6.42 8.88
C GLY A 5 22.04 -6.46 7.83
N PHE A 6 21.29 -5.38 7.64
CA PHE A 6 20.28 -5.27 6.61
C PHE A 6 20.93 -4.88 5.28
N PRO A 7 20.65 -5.60 4.20
CA PRO A 7 21.15 -5.23 2.90
C PRO A 7 20.76 -3.76 2.64
N THR A 8 21.75 -2.97 2.23
CA THR A 8 21.59 -1.58 1.77
C THR A 8 20.30 -1.47 0.97
N ALA A 9 19.47 -0.48 1.25
CA ALA A 9 18.19 -0.30 0.59
C ALA A 9 18.35 -0.53 -0.91
N LEU A 10 17.76 -1.60 -1.41
CA LEU A 10 17.57 -1.80 -2.83
C LEU A 10 16.63 -0.69 -3.28
N VAL A 11 17.17 0.46 -3.61
CA VAL A 11 16.46 1.45 -4.39
C VAL A 11 16.10 0.72 -5.68
N ALA A 12 14.82 0.40 -5.87
CA ALA A 12 14.34 -0.27 -7.05
C ALA A 12 14.62 0.64 -8.25
N ARG A 13 15.69 0.33 -9.00
CA ARG A 13 16.18 1.17 -10.11
C ARG A 13 15.40 0.93 -11.39
N SER A 14 14.76 -0.23 -11.50
CA SER A 14 14.00 -0.65 -12.69
C SER A 14 12.69 -1.30 -12.33
N ASP A 15 11.78 -1.43 -13.30
CA ASP A 15 10.53 -2.15 -13.16
C ASP A 15 10.74 -3.63 -12.76
N SER A 16 11.84 -4.26 -13.24
CA SER A 16 12.17 -5.63 -12.85
C SER A 16 12.59 -5.73 -11.39
N ASP A 17 13.27 -4.72 -10.85
CA ASP A 17 13.64 -4.67 -9.43
C ASP A 17 12.39 -4.50 -8.56
N VAL A 18 11.47 -3.63 -8.96
CA VAL A 18 10.19 -3.40 -8.26
C VAL A 18 9.38 -4.70 -8.17
N LEU A 19 9.20 -5.40 -9.29
CA LEU A 19 8.43 -6.66 -9.30
C LEU A 19 9.10 -7.74 -8.43
N ARG A 20 10.42 -7.91 -8.56
CA ARG A 20 11.18 -8.87 -7.73
C ARG A 20 11.12 -8.53 -6.26
N LEU A 21 11.15 -7.24 -5.92
CA LEU A 21 11.03 -6.75 -4.57
C LEU A 21 9.67 -7.13 -3.97
N ALA A 22 8.59 -6.81 -4.67
CA ALA A 22 7.24 -7.15 -4.24
C ALA A 22 7.05 -8.67 -4.07
N LEU A 23 7.63 -9.49 -4.96
CA LEU A 23 7.62 -10.94 -4.86
C LEU A 23 8.44 -11.47 -3.67
N ARG A 24 9.53 -10.80 -3.30
CA ARG A 24 10.30 -11.15 -2.09
C ARG A 24 9.57 -10.79 -0.80
N ALA A 25 8.88 -9.65 -0.79
CA ALA A 25 8.06 -9.21 0.31
C ALA A 25 6.84 -10.16 0.54
N HIS A 26 6.26 -10.66 -0.56
CA HIS A 26 5.07 -11.53 -0.53
C HIS A 26 5.29 -12.88 -1.24
N PRO A 27 6.26 -13.71 -0.81
CA PRO A 27 6.72 -14.88 -1.56
C PRO A 27 5.64 -15.96 -1.75
N HIS A 28 4.64 -16.00 -0.87
CA HIS A 28 3.52 -16.96 -0.92
C HIS A 28 2.21 -16.36 -1.41
N GLN A 29 2.21 -15.06 -1.79
CA GLN A 29 1.02 -14.31 -2.22
C GLN A 29 1.29 -13.55 -3.52
N PRO A 30 1.41 -14.22 -4.67
CA PRO A 30 1.74 -13.57 -5.94
C PRO A 30 0.67 -12.54 -6.39
N ALA A 31 -0.58 -12.70 -5.96
CA ALA A 31 -1.62 -11.70 -6.20
C ALA A 31 -1.29 -10.37 -5.49
N ILE A 32 -0.97 -10.43 -4.19
CA ILE A 32 -0.56 -9.24 -3.44
C ILE A 32 0.75 -8.68 -3.99
N ALA A 33 1.72 -9.51 -4.33
CA ALA A 33 2.97 -9.07 -4.93
C ALA A 33 2.74 -8.28 -6.23
N LEU A 34 1.83 -8.73 -7.09
CA LEU A 34 1.48 -8.01 -8.32
C LEU A 34 0.87 -6.64 -8.03
N TRP A 35 -0.08 -6.57 -7.08
CA TRP A 35 -0.68 -5.30 -6.65
C TRP A 35 0.39 -4.34 -6.12
N ARG A 36 1.17 -4.78 -5.12
CA ARG A 36 2.23 -3.98 -4.50
C ARG A 36 3.30 -3.54 -5.49
N ALA A 37 3.61 -4.35 -6.50
CA ALA A 37 4.53 -3.95 -7.54
C ALA A 37 4.03 -2.72 -8.31
N THR A 38 2.73 -2.64 -8.64
CA THR A 38 2.17 -1.48 -9.33
C THR A 38 2.21 -0.21 -8.48
N GLU A 39 2.00 -0.32 -7.16
CA GLU A 39 2.10 0.79 -6.22
C GLU A 39 3.56 1.24 -6.01
N PHE A 40 4.49 0.31 -5.80
CA PHE A 40 5.90 0.61 -5.64
C PHE A 40 6.50 1.29 -6.88
N ALA A 41 6.03 0.92 -8.08
CA ALA A 41 6.46 1.60 -9.31
C ALA A 41 6.07 3.09 -9.32
N MET A 42 4.89 3.43 -8.75
CA MET A 42 4.44 4.83 -8.63
C MET A 42 5.20 5.60 -7.55
N LEU A 43 5.52 4.93 -6.45
CA LEU A 43 6.17 5.54 -5.29
C LEU A 43 7.68 5.72 -5.45
N ARG A 44 8.31 5.04 -6.41
CA ARG A 44 9.76 5.03 -6.61
C ARG A 44 10.40 6.41 -6.69
N ASP A 45 9.74 7.33 -7.40
CA ASP A 45 10.23 8.69 -7.62
C ASP A 45 9.55 9.73 -6.72
N THR A 46 8.83 9.27 -5.69
CA THR A 46 8.13 10.15 -4.75
C THR A 46 9.07 10.55 -3.62
N THR A 47 9.13 11.84 -3.33
CA THR A 47 9.92 12.40 -2.23
C THR A 47 9.00 12.83 -1.09
N PHE A 48 9.49 12.66 0.14
CA PHE A 48 8.75 12.99 1.36
C PHE A 48 9.57 13.98 2.18
N PRO A 49 9.12 15.24 2.34
CA PRO A 49 9.74 16.16 3.28
C PRO A 49 9.74 15.59 4.70
N ALA A 50 10.90 15.62 5.36
CA ALA A 50 11.02 15.14 6.74
C ALA A 50 10.57 16.21 7.75
N PRO A 51 10.12 15.80 8.95
CA PRO A 51 9.88 14.42 9.39
C PRO A 51 8.64 13.82 8.74
N VAL A 52 8.58 12.49 8.64
CA VAL A 52 7.48 11.75 7.99
C VAL A 52 6.66 11.00 9.02
N LEU A 53 5.32 11.06 8.91
CA LEU A 53 4.39 10.18 9.60
C LEU A 53 3.87 9.13 8.61
N ASP A 54 4.03 7.85 8.93
CA ASP A 54 3.41 6.72 8.21
C ASP A 54 2.09 6.37 8.91
N LEU A 55 0.98 6.82 8.34
CA LEU A 55 -0.38 6.63 8.84
C LEU A 55 -0.91 5.27 8.39
N GLY A 56 -1.15 4.36 9.33
CA GLY A 56 -1.51 2.96 9.07
C GLY A 56 -0.28 2.15 8.66
N CYS A 57 0.77 2.24 9.45
CA CYS A 57 2.10 1.71 9.10
C CYS A 57 2.16 0.18 9.06
N GLY A 58 1.14 -0.53 9.54
CA GLY A 58 1.12 -1.99 9.62
C GLY A 58 2.36 -2.52 10.35
N THR A 59 3.01 -3.52 9.76
CA THR A 59 4.26 -4.10 10.29
C THR A 59 5.53 -3.34 9.88
N GLY A 60 5.41 -2.26 9.11
CA GLY A 60 6.53 -1.52 8.54
C GLY A 60 7.12 -2.14 7.27
N GLU A 61 6.48 -3.18 6.72
CA GLU A 61 7.00 -3.88 5.55
C GLU A 61 7.08 -2.98 4.31
N VAL A 62 6.02 -2.23 4.02
CA VAL A 62 5.98 -1.29 2.88
C VAL A 62 6.91 -0.11 3.10
N ALA A 63 6.86 0.50 4.28
CA ALA A 63 7.68 1.66 4.63
C ALA A 63 9.17 1.38 4.52
N ARG A 64 9.61 0.17 4.84
CA ARG A 64 11.00 -0.26 4.66
C ARG A 64 11.53 0.00 3.26
N TRP A 65 10.68 -0.10 2.26
CA TRP A 65 11.05 0.07 0.86
C TRP A 65 10.83 1.49 0.35
N VAL A 66 9.80 2.16 0.87
CA VAL A 66 9.38 3.48 0.39
C VAL A 66 10.03 4.61 1.21
N LEU A 67 10.11 4.46 2.54
CA LEU A 67 10.48 5.56 3.44
C LEU A 67 11.89 5.50 4.02
N ARG A 68 12.62 4.42 3.80
CA ARG A 68 13.95 4.22 4.45
C ARG A 68 14.95 5.34 4.24
N SER A 69 14.89 6.04 3.11
CA SER A 69 15.77 7.19 2.82
C SER A 69 15.26 8.52 3.39
N HIS A 70 14.11 8.53 4.08
CA HIS A 70 13.39 9.73 4.50
C HIS A 70 13.37 9.90 6.03
N TRP A 71 14.40 9.38 6.72
CA TRP A 71 14.53 9.52 8.19
C TRP A 71 14.54 10.99 8.64
N PRO A 72 13.87 11.37 9.75
CA PRO A 72 13.13 10.51 10.68
C PRO A 72 11.71 10.17 10.22
N VAL A 73 11.30 8.91 10.44
CA VAL A 73 9.96 8.41 10.18
C VAL A 73 9.35 7.92 11.49
N ASP A 74 8.13 8.35 11.79
CA ASP A 74 7.29 7.79 12.85
C ASP A 74 6.16 6.96 12.23
N GLY A 75 5.83 5.83 12.84
CA GLY A 75 4.70 5.00 12.43
C GLY A 75 3.48 5.23 13.32
N LEU A 76 2.29 5.17 12.75
CA LEU A 76 1.04 5.12 13.49
C LEU A 76 0.24 3.92 13.03
N GLU A 77 -0.24 3.10 13.98
CA GLU A 77 -1.00 1.91 13.69
C GLU A 77 -2.05 1.64 14.78
N PHE A 78 -3.23 1.17 14.35
CA PHE A 78 -4.34 0.85 15.25
C PHE A 78 -4.21 -0.54 15.89
N VAL A 79 -3.72 -1.53 15.13
CA VAL A 79 -3.68 -2.93 15.52
C VAL A 79 -2.48 -3.21 16.42
N ALA A 80 -2.72 -3.54 17.69
CA ALA A 80 -1.67 -3.72 18.70
C ALA A 80 -0.57 -4.73 18.32
N ASN A 81 -0.92 -5.80 17.61
CA ASN A 81 0.06 -6.80 17.17
C ASN A 81 0.98 -6.26 16.08
N GLU A 82 0.45 -5.45 15.16
CA GLU A 82 1.23 -4.82 14.09
C GLU A 82 2.17 -3.75 14.65
N VAL A 83 1.69 -2.92 15.60
CA VAL A 83 2.53 -1.97 16.36
C VAL A 83 3.75 -2.67 16.96
N ARG A 84 3.57 -3.83 17.59
CA ARG A 84 4.67 -4.58 18.19
C ARG A 84 5.71 -5.02 17.14
N VAL A 85 5.26 -5.49 15.99
CA VAL A 85 6.13 -5.89 14.88
C VAL A 85 6.84 -4.68 14.28
N ALA A 86 6.11 -3.59 14.04
CA ALA A 86 6.65 -2.34 13.48
C ALA A 86 7.76 -1.75 14.38
N ASN A 87 7.59 -1.77 15.70
CA ASN A 87 8.61 -1.30 16.66
C ASN A 87 9.95 -2.07 16.54
N THR A 88 9.91 -3.32 16.09
CA THR A 88 11.12 -4.14 15.89
C THR A 88 11.64 -4.12 14.47
N SER A 89 10.96 -3.40 13.56
CA SER A 89 11.29 -3.39 12.13
C SER A 89 12.59 -2.65 11.79
N GLY A 90 13.02 -1.72 12.66
CA GLY A 90 14.16 -0.82 12.40
C GLY A 90 13.86 0.27 11.36
N VAL A 91 12.60 0.45 10.97
CA VAL A 91 12.16 1.47 10.00
C VAL A 91 11.83 2.79 10.70
N TYR A 92 11.18 2.70 11.86
CA TYR A 92 10.63 3.86 12.55
C TYR A 92 11.49 4.33 13.71
N ARG A 93 11.51 5.65 13.93
CA ARG A 93 12.02 6.26 15.13
C ARG A 93 11.14 5.90 16.34
N ALA A 94 9.82 5.97 16.15
CA ALA A 94 8.81 5.58 17.11
C ALA A 94 7.58 5.01 16.37
N VAL A 95 6.83 4.12 17.03
CA VAL A 95 5.52 3.66 16.55
C VAL A 95 4.48 3.97 17.60
N ILE A 96 3.45 4.71 17.20
CA ILE A 96 2.36 5.18 18.05
C ILE A 96 1.15 4.27 17.80
N ARG A 97 0.58 3.71 18.87
CA ARG A 97 -0.71 3.03 18.75
C ARG A 97 -1.84 4.04 18.90
N ALA A 98 -2.55 4.33 17.83
CA ALA A 98 -3.67 5.27 17.84
C ALA A 98 -4.65 5.01 16.70
N ASP A 99 -5.83 5.65 16.81
CA ASP A 99 -6.79 5.76 15.72
C ASP A 99 -6.36 6.89 14.78
N GLY A 100 -6.32 6.61 13.46
CA GLY A 100 -5.95 7.58 12.43
C GLY A 100 -6.90 8.78 12.34
N THR A 101 -8.12 8.66 12.87
CA THR A 101 -9.11 9.74 12.93
C THR A 101 -8.91 10.68 14.11
N ARG A 102 -7.97 10.37 15.02
CA ARG A 102 -7.63 11.18 16.19
C ARG A 102 -6.16 10.99 16.57
N LEU A 103 -5.29 11.72 15.92
CA LEU A 103 -3.84 11.58 16.09
C LEU A 103 -3.36 12.23 17.41
N PRO A 104 -2.67 11.49 18.30
CA PRO A 104 -2.11 12.04 19.54
C PRO A 104 -0.79 12.79 19.28
N VAL A 105 -0.79 13.67 18.31
CA VAL A 105 0.39 14.40 17.83
C VAL A 105 0.03 15.86 17.67
N ALA A 106 0.96 16.75 17.94
CA ALA A 106 0.76 18.19 17.80
C ALA A 106 0.52 18.59 16.33
N SER A 107 -0.20 19.68 16.12
CA SER A 107 -0.37 20.28 14.80
C SER A 107 0.97 20.71 14.20
N ALA A 108 1.07 20.71 12.87
CA ALA A 108 2.25 21.16 12.13
C ALA A 108 3.57 20.50 12.56
N SER A 109 3.54 19.19 12.88
CA SER A 109 4.69 18.42 13.33
C SER A 109 5.45 17.71 12.22
N TYR A 110 4.81 17.45 11.07
CA TYR A 110 5.39 16.63 10.00
C TYR A 110 5.51 17.39 8.68
N GLY A 111 6.62 17.15 7.97
CA GLY A 111 6.80 17.62 6.60
C GLY A 111 6.02 16.77 5.60
N ALA A 112 5.81 15.48 5.92
CA ALA A 112 4.94 14.61 5.12
C ALA A 112 4.13 13.65 6.00
N VAL A 113 2.91 13.33 5.54
CA VAL A 113 2.11 12.19 5.99
C VAL A 113 2.00 11.21 4.81
N TYR A 114 2.41 9.99 5.03
CA TYR A 114 2.30 8.89 4.08
C TYR A 114 1.21 7.93 4.53
N SER A 115 0.34 7.46 3.61
CA SER A 115 -0.69 6.48 3.93
C SER A 115 -0.88 5.53 2.74
N HIS A 116 -0.52 4.27 2.92
CA HIS A 116 -0.47 3.30 1.83
C HIS A 116 -1.56 2.24 1.95
N SER A 117 -2.61 2.36 1.13
CA SER A 117 -3.77 1.45 1.18
C SER A 117 -4.34 1.35 2.61
N VAL A 118 -4.75 2.45 3.18
CA VAL A 118 -5.27 2.54 4.56
C VAL A 118 -6.61 3.27 4.61
N LEU A 119 -6.74 4.41 3.91
CA LEU A 119 -7.94 5.26 4.01
C LEU A 119 -9.20 4.52 3.60
N GLU A 120 -9.12 3.62 2.63
CA GLU A 120 -10.23 2.76 2.21
C GLU A 120 -10.75 1.82 3.31
N HIS A 121 -9.95 1.57 4.35
CA HIS A 121 -10.30 0.69 5.48
C HIS A 121 -10.84 1.47 6.68
N ILE A 122 -10.86 2.80 6.63
CA ILE A 122 -11.36 3.66 7.71
C ILE A 122 -12.78 4.10 7.35
N PRO A 123 -13.82 3.74 8.14
CA PRO A 123 -15.19 4.18 7.85
C PRO A 123 -15.35 5.70 7.75
N SER A 124 -14.68 6.45 8.63
CA SER A 124 -14.60 7.93 8.61
C SER A 124 -13.23 8.39 8.06
N ASP A 125 -12.89 7.97 6.86
CA ASP A 125 -11.61 8.28 6.22
C ASP A 125 -11.33 9.78 6.07
N LEU A 126 -12.38 10.59 5.89
CA LEU A 126 -12.23 12.05 5.81
C LEU A 126 -11.84 12.70 7.14
N ASP A 127 -12.15 12.08 8.28
CA ASP A 127 -11.66 12.50 9.59
C ASP A 127 -10.14 12.21 9.70
N ALA A 128 -9.71 11.06 9.19
CA ALA A 128 -8.28 10.74 9.12
C ALA A 128 -7.52 11.72 8.19
N VAL A 129 -8.13 12.13 7.08
CA VAL A 129 -7.56 13.17 6.20
C VAL A 129 -7.50 14.53 6.91
N THR A 130 -8.52 14.88 7.68
CA THR A 130 -8.52 16.12 8.50
C THR A 130 -7.39 16.13 9.50
N GLU A 131 -7.17 15.01 10.19
CA GLU A 131 -6.05 14.87 11.13
C GLU A 131 -4.70 14.89 10.41
N ALA A 132 -4.59 14.23 9.25
CA ALA A 132 -3.38 14.31 8.42
C ALA A 132 -3.07 15.74 8.01
N ALA A 133 -4.07 16.52 7.58
CA ALA A 133 -3.91 17.94 7.27
C ALA A 133 -3.48 18.76 8.49
N ARG A 134 -4.06 18.48 9.67
CA ARG A 134 -3.72 19.18 10.93
C ARG A 134 -2.25 18.99 11.33
N VAL A 135 -1.75 17.76 11.22
CA VAL A 135 -0.38 17.44 11.66
C VAL A 135 0.70 17.81 10.64
N LEU A 136 0.33 18.04 9.38
CA LEU A 136 1.26 18.56 8.37
C LEU A 136 1.68 19.99 8.68
N GLN A 137 2.93 20.31 8.42
CA GLN A 137 3.44 21.67 8.37
C GLN A 137 2.83 22.44 7.18
N PRO A 138 2.75 23.76 7.21
CA PRO A 138 2.45 24.54 5.99
C PRO A 138 3.43 24.15 4.86
N GLY A 139 2.91 23.90 3.66
CA GLY A 139 3.68 23.36 2.53
C GLY A 139 4.04 21.87 2.67
N GLY A 140 3.64 21.21 3.75
CA GLY A 140 3.82 19.77 3.93
C GLY A 140 2.91 18.94 3.03
N ARG A 141 3.25 17.66 2.81
CA ARG A 141 2.60 16.81 1.81
C ARG A 141 1.89 15.61 2.41
N LEU A 142 0.63 15.42 2.03
CA LEU A 142 -0.09 14.16 2.18
C LEU A 142 0.11 13.32 0.91
N VAL A 143 0.70 12.13 1.07
CA VAL A 143 0.94 11.17 -0.01
C VAL A 143 0.21 9.87 0.31
N PHE A 144 -0.75 9.48 -0.50
CA PHE A 144 -1.51 8.28 -0.19
C PHE A 144 -1.91 7.49 -1.43
N THR A 145 -2.14 6.17 -1.23
CA THR A 145 -2.69 5.28 -2.25
C THR A 145 -4.05 4.77 -1.81
N VAL A 146 -4.99 4.73 -2.75
CA VAL A 146 -6.37 4.25 -2.54
C VAL A 146 -6.91 3.56 -3.79
N PRO A 147 -7.86 2.62 -3.65
CA PRO A 147 -8.56 2.05 -4.79
C PRO A 147 -9.48 3.10 -5.44
N ALA A 148 -9.61 3.03 -6.77
CA ALA A 148 -10.49 3.87 -7.57
C ALA A 148 -11.88 3.20 -7.77
N PRO A 149 -12.95 3.96 -8.14
CA PRO A 149 -14.26 3.39 -8.46
C PRO A 149 -14.18 2.28 -9.52
N ALA A 150 -13.35 2.45 -10.53
CA ALA A 150 -13.15 1.45 -11.59
C ALA A 150 -12.67 0.09 -11.07
N PHE A 151 -12.08 -0.01 -9.87
CA PHE A 151 -11.76 -1.30 -9.24
C PHE A 151 -13.03 -2.07 -8.87
N ALA A 152 -13.96 -1.42 -8.20
CA ALA A 152 -15.24 -2.01 -7.78
C ALA A 152 -16.14 -2.30 -8.98
N GLU A 153 -16.31 -1.33 -9.87
CA GLU A 153 -17.13 -1.42 -11.08
C GLU A 153 -16.73 -2.59 -12.00
N ARG A 154 -15.42 -2.86 -12.12
CA ARG A 154 -14.95 -4.02 -12.89
C ARG A 154 -15.32 -5.34 -12.25
N ILE A 155 -15.22 -5.46 -10.92
CA ILE A 155 -15.61 -6.69 -10.23
C ILE A 155 -17.09 -6.89 -10.36
N GLU A 156 -17.89 -5.85 -10.17
CA GLU A 156 -19.34 -5.88 -10.30
C GLU A 156 -19.78 -6.27 -11.73
N ARG A 157 -19.23 -5.63 -12.75
CA ARG A 157 -19.53 -5.89 -14.15
C ARG A 157 -19.11 -7.30 -14.60
N GLU A 158 -17.97 -7.80 -14.14
CA GLU A 158 -17.42 -9.09 -14.57
C GLU A 158 -17.93 -10.28 -13.76
N SER A 159 -18.42 -10.05 -12.52
CA SER A 159 -18.75 -11.14 -11.58
C SER A 159 -19.99 -10.88 -10.72
N GLY A 160 -20.62 -9.71 -10.87
CA GLY A 160 -21.85 -9.33 -10.16
C GLY A 160 -21.62 -8.79 -8.75
N ASN A 161 -22.69 -8.22 -8.19
CA ASN A 161 -22.68 -7.52 -6.89
C ASN A 161 -22.27 -8.43 -5.72
N ALA A 162 -22.64 -9.71 -5.75
CA ALA A 162 -22.26 -10.66 -4.71
C ALA A 162 -20.73 -10.86 -4.63
N ALA A 163 -20.05 -10.88 -5.79
CA ALA A 163 -18.59 -10.99 -5.85
C ALA A 163 -17.92 -9.71 -5.33
N LEU A 164 -18.47 -8.53 -5.64
CA LEU A 164 -17.99 -7.26 -5.12
C LEU A 164 -18.18 -7.21 -3.60
N ALA A 165 -19.36 -7.53 -3.08
CA ALA A 165 -19.64 -7.55 -1.64
C ALA A 165 -18.70 -8.49 -0.88
N SER A 166 -18.47 -9.70 -1.42
CA SER A 166 -17.52 -10.66 -0.85
C SER A 166 -16.08 -10.14 -0.87
N THR A 167 -15.68 -9.44 -1.95
CA THR A 167 -14.35 -8.84 -2.06
C THR A 167 -14.19 -7.72 -1.05
N ASN A 168 -15.16 -6.82 -0.92
CA ASN A 168 -15.13 -5.71 0.04
C ASN A 168 -15.08 -6.22 1.48
N ALA A 169 -15.89 -7.21 1.83
CA ALA A 169 -15.86 -7.81 3.17
C ALA A 169 -14.50 -8.44 3.50
N ARG A 170 -13.85 -9.07 2.52
CA ARG A 170 -12.55 -9.70 2.68
C ARG A 170 -11.38 -8.71 2.71
N LEU A 171 -11.44 -7.67 1.88
CA LEU A 171 -10.42 -6.62 1.84
C LEU A 171 -10.65 -5.55 2.91
N GLY A 172 -11.85 -5.41 3.44
CA GLY A 172 -12.21 -4.37 4.40
C GLY A 172 -12.37 -2.98 3.76
N HIS A 173 -12.79 -2.92 2.49
CA HIS A 173 -12.97 -1.65 1.79
C HIS A 173 -14.34 -1.04 2.07
N TYR A 174 -14.35 0.21 2.51
CA TYR A 174 -15.56 1.00 2.73
C TYR A 174 -15.81 2.02 1.62
N HIS A 175 -14.76 2.52 0.98
CA HIS A 175 -14.83 3.67 0.07
C HIS A 175 -14.10 3.42 -1.24
N TYR A 176 -14.71 3.95 -2.32
CA TYR A 176 -14.12 4.05 -3.66
C TYR A 176 -14.47 5.44 -4.21
N ARG A 177 -13.54 6.38 -4.16
CA ARG A 177 -13.76 7.75 -4.63
C ARG A 177 -13.02 8.01 -5.92
N SER A 178 -13.63 8.81 -6.80
CA SER A 178 -12.98 9.32 -8.00
C SER A 178 -11.86 10.30 -7.64
N LEU A 179 -11.00 10.60 -8.60
CA LEU A 179 -9.97 11.62 -8.41
C LEU A 179 -10.57 13.01 -8.20
N GLU A 180 -11.70 13.28 -8.85
CA GLU A 180 -12.45 14.53 -8.71
C GLU A 180 -12.99 14.65 -7.27
N GLU A 181 -13.69 13.64 -6.77
CA GLU A 181 -14.17 13.61 -5.38
C GLU A 181 -13.03 13.78 -4.37
N TRP A 182 -11.89 13.10 -4.59
CA TRP A 182 -10.72 13.29 -3.73
C TRP A 182 -10.21 14.73 -3.77
N THR A 183 -10.16 15.36 -4.95
CA THR A 183 -9.70 16.75 -5.12
C THR A 183 -10.59 17.70 -4.32
N ASP A 184 -11.91 17.55 -4.40
CA ASP A 184 -12.86 18.39 -3.68
C ASP A 184 -12.76 18.18 -2.16
N ARG A 185 -12.72 16.90 -1.71
CA ARG A 185 -12.64 16.59 -0.27
C ARG A 185 -11.33 17.02 0.36
N LEU A 186 -10.24 17.00 -0.38
CA LEU A 186 -8.94 17.50 0.06
C LEU A 186 -8.95 19.04 0.12
N ALA A 187 -9.52 19.72 -0.87
CA ALA A 187 -9.64 21.19 -0.89
C ALA A 187 -10.44 21.71 0.30
N GLU A 188 -11.56 21.06 0.67
CA GLU A 188 -12.36 21.37 1.86
C GLU A 188 -11.53 21.33 3.17
N ARG A 189 -10.36 20.66 3.16
CA ARG A 189 -9.46 20.47 4.31
C ARG A 189 -8.15 21.20 4.19
N GLY A 190 -8.06 22.18 3.29
CA GLY A 190 -6.88 23.01 3.08
C GLY A 190 -5.71 22.25 2.42
N LEU A 191 -6.02 21.20 1.66
CA LEU A 191 -5.05 20.42 0.91
C LEU A 191 -5.31 20.58 -0.60
N THR A 192 -4.27 20.91 -1.36
CA THR A 192 -4.38 21.02 -2.82
C THR A 192 -3.68 19.84 -3.49
N VAL A 193 -4.36 19.13 -4.38
CA VAL A 193 -3.76 18.06 -5.17
C VAL A 193 -2.72 18.64 -6.12
N VAL A 194 -1.46 18.26 -5.95
CA VAL A 194 -0.34 18.72 -6.78
C VAL A 194 0.13 17.68 -7.77
N ALA A 195 -0.16 16.40 -7.51
CA ALA A 195 0.12 15.31 -8.46
C ALA A 195 -0.81 14.11 -8.19
N SER A 196 -1.10 13.38 -9.27
CA SER A 196 -1.78 12.09 -9.17
C SER A 196 -1.26 11.14 -10.24
N ARG A 197 -1.25 9.85 -9.91
CA ARG A 197 -0.90 8.77 -10.83
C ARG A 197 -1.86 7.60 -10.64
N GLY A 198 -2.37 7.06 -11.75
CA GLY A 198 -3.17 5.84 -11.70
C GLY A 198 -2.30 4.59 -11.70
N TYR A 199 -2.72 3.56 -10.97
CA TYR A 199 -2.10 2.24 -10.97
C TYR A 199 -3.15 1.14 -11.14
N LEU A 200 -2.72 -0.13 -11.17
CA LEU A 200 -3.57 -1.31 -11.31
C LEU A 200 -4.52 -1.25 -12.53
N PRO A 201 -4.00 -1.21 -13.76
CA PRO A 201 -4.84 -1.19 -14.96
C PRO A 201 -5.70 -2.44 -15.09
N ALA A 202 -6.79 -2.36 -15.85
CA ALA A 202 -7.79 -3.44 -15.98
C ALA A 202 -7.20 -4.85 -16.23
N PRO A 203 -6.23 -5.08 -17.13
CA PRO A 203 -5.64 -6.41 -17.32
C PRO A 203 -4.85 -6.90 -16.11
N THR A 204 -4.19 -6.00 -15.39
CA THR A 204 -3.45 -6.31 -14.16
C THR A 204 -4.41 -6.68 -13.03
N GLN A 205 -5.50 -5.92 -12.86
CA GLN A 205 -6.55 -6.21 -11.89
C GLN A 205 -7.21 -7.57 -12.15
N ARG A 206 -7.50 -7.93 -13.43
CA ARG A 206 -8.04 -9.26 -13.76
C ARG A 206 -7.06 -10.38 -13.40
N THR A 207 -5.77 -10.18 -13.66
CA THR A 207 -4.73 -11.14 -13.25
C THR A 207 -4.65 -11.28 -11.75
N TRP A 208 -4.63 -10.15 -11.04
CA TRP A 208 -4.67 -10.10 -9.58
C TRP A 208 -5.88 -10.88 -9.05
N ARG A 209 -7.08 -10.62 -9.55
CA ARG A 209 -8.31 -11.26 -9.09
C ARG A 209 -8.27 -12.77 -9.28
N ARG A 210 -7.86 -13.26 -10.46
CA ARG A 210 -7.74 -14.70 -10.74
C ARG A 210 -6.76 -15.40 -9.80
N LEU A 211 -5.63 -14.76 -9.53
CA LEU A 211 -4.64 -15.26 -8.57
C LEU A 211 -5.17 -15.24 -7.14
N ASP A 212 -5.84 -14.19 -6.76
CA ASP A 212 -6.41 -14.04 -5.44
C ASP A 212 -7.52 -15.07 -5.18
N GLU A 213 -8.44 -15.26 -6.13
CA GLU A 213 -9.47 -16.32 -6.09
C GLU A 213 -8.84 -17.72 -5.99
N LEU A 214 -7.75 -17.96 -6.74
CA LEU A 214 -6.99 -19.20 -6.63
C LEU A 214 -6.39 -19.40 -5.24
N MET A 215 -5.79 -18.35 -4.67
CA MET A 215 -5.13 -18.42 -3.35
C MET A 215 -6.11 -18.66 -2.20
N VAL A 216 -7.33 -18.12 -2.29
CA VAL A 216 -8.36 -18.33 -1.25
C VAL A 216 -9.15 -19.63 -1.44
N ARG A 217 -9.07 -20.26 -2.62
CA ARG A 217 -9.76 -21.52 -2.92
C ARG A 217 -9.32 -22.62 -1.95
N ARG A 218 -10.28 -23.41 -1.48
CA ARG A 218 -10.01 -24.55 -0.60
C ARG A 218 -9.84 -25.85 -1.40
N VAL A 219 -8.75 -26.56 -1.10
CA VAL A 219 -8.44 -27.88 -1.62
C VAL A 219 -8.12 -28.78 -0.43
N GLY A 220 -8.84 -29.87 -0.25
CA GLY A 220 -8.68 -30.75 0.92
C GLY A 220 -8.91 -30.02 2.26
N GLY A 221 -9.87 -29.09 2.31
CA GLY A 221 -10.20 -28.31 3.51
C GLY A 221 -9.26 -27.14 3.82
N ARG A 222 -8.11 -27.02 3.14
CA ARG A 222 -7.11 -25.96 3.35
C ARG A 222 -7.09 -24.99 2.16
N ARG A 223 -6.82 -23.71 2.41
CA ARG A 223 -6.63 -22.73 1.32
C ARG A 223 -5.32 -23.03 0.59
N VAL A 224 -5.30 -22.79 -0.73
CA VAL A 224 -4.07 -22.91 -1.54
C VAL A 224 -2.95 -22.04 -0.95
N LEU A 225 -3.28 -20.85 -0.47
CA LEU A 225 -2.36 -19.94 0.23
C LEU A 225 -1.68 -20.62 1.42
N ASP A 226 -2.40 -21.42 2.20
CA ASP A 226 -1.83 -22.09 3.40
C ASP A 226 -0.83 -23.20 3.02
N TRP A 227 -1.01 -23.82 1.84
CA TRP A 227 -0.03 -24.74 1.25
C TRP A 227 1.27 -24.00 0.89
N PHE A 228 1.18 -22.87 0.18
CA PHE A 228 2.36 -22.07 -0.18
C PHE A 228 3.09 -21.53 1.05
N ARG A 229 2.35 -21.05 2.06
CA ARG A 229 2.93 -20.65 3.36
C ARG A 229 3.67 -21.80 4.04
N GLY A 230 3.09 -23.02 3.99
CA GLY A 230 3.70 -24.22 4.53
C GLY A 230 5.01 -24.58 3.84
N LEU A 231 5.03 -24.56 2.51
CA LEU A 231 6.22 -24.82 1.69
C LEU A 231 7.32 -23.79 1.96
N HIS A 232 6.95 -22.51 2.03
CA HIS A 232 7.89 -21.44 2.34
C HIS A 232 8.51 -21.60 3.74
N ARG A 233 7.70 -21.83 4.78
CA ARG A 233 8.19 -22.05 6.14
C ARG A 233 9.12 -23.24 6.26
N ARG A 234 8.88 -24.31 5.50
CA ARG A 234 9.72 -25.52 5.47
C ARG A 234 10.97 -25.36 4.58
N ARG A 235 11.20 -24.16 4.00
CA ARG A 235 12.26 -23.87 3.04
C ARG A 235 12.28 -24.81 1.83
N LEU A 236 11.14 -25.38 1.47
CA LEU A 236 10.98 -26.26 0.31
C LEU A 236 10.80 -25.49 -0.99
N LEU A 237 10.51 -24.17 -0.92
CA LEU A 237 10.50 -23.29 -2.09
C LEU A 237 11.95 -22.89 -2.39
N LEU A 238 12.44 -23.33 -3.54
CA LEU A 238 13.69 -22.83 -4.11
C LEU A 238 13.48 -21.39 -4.55
N MET A 239 13.74 -20.44 -3.66
CA MET A 239 13.43 -19.01 -3.83
C MET A 239 13.90 -18.43 -5.16
N PRO A 240 15.11 -18.70 -5.67
CA PRO A 240 15.53 -18.16 -6.98
C PRO A 240 14.63 -18.64 -8.14
N ILE A 241 14.28 -19.92 -8.15
CA ILE A 241 13.40 -20.50 -9.18
C ILE A 241 11.98 -19.95 -9.05
N TRP A 242 11.46 -19.90 -7.83
CA TRP A 242 10.15 -19.34 -7.52
C TRP A 242 10.01 -17.87 -7.96
N LEU A 243 10.99 -17.02 -7.58
CA LEU A 243 11.03 -15.63 -7.98
C LEU A 243 11.18 -15.47 -9.49
N GLY A 244 12.00 -16.30 -10.14
CA GLY A 244 12.16 -16.30 -11.59
C GLY A 244 10.87 -16.63 -12.32
N LEU A 245 10.19 -17.69 -11.90
CA LEU A 245 8.90 -18.12 -12.47
C LEU A 245 7.84 -17.02 -12.35
N TRP A 246 7.61 -16.51 -11.13
CA TRP A 246 6.60 -15.47 -10.90
C TRP A 246 6.97 -14.15 -11.56
N SER A 247 8.25 -13.79 -11.62
CA SER A 247 8.68 -12.61 -12.36
C SER A 247 8.34 -12.72 -13.85
N ALA A 248 8.57 -13.89 -14.44
CA ALA A 248 8.24 -14.12 -15.84
C ALA A 248 6.71 -14.10 -16.10
N LEU A 249 5.93 -14.79 -15.25
CA LEU A 249 4.48 -14.86 -15.37
C LEU A 249 3.80 -13.49 -15.16
N LEU A 250 4.29 -12.69 -14.20
CA LEU A 250 3.67 -11.41 -13.81
C LEU A 250 4.24 -10.21 -14.56
N TRP A 251 5.32 -10.37 -15.32
CA TRP A 251 5.95 -9.27 -16.04
C TRP A 251 5.01 -8.53 -17.00
N ARG A 252 4.31 -9.28 -17.86
CA ARG A 252 3.36 -8.69 -18.82
C ARG A 252 2.18 -8.02 -18.12
N PRO A 253 1.48 -8.66 -17.15
CA PRO A 253 0.44 -8.01 -16.36
C PRO A 253 0.91 -6.75 -15.66
N PHE A 254 2.11 -6.77 -15.07
CA PHE A 254 2.68 -5.64 -14.34
C PHE A 254 2.94 -4.42 -15.24
N ARG A 255 3.49 -4.60 -16.44
CA ARG A 255 3.87 -3.51 -17.37
C ARG A 255 2.73 -3.00 -18.27
N ARG A 256 1.49 -3.26 -17.96
CA ARG A 256 0.36 -2.76 -18.76
C ARG A 256 0.19 -1.25 -18.58
N ARG A 257 -0.11 -0.56 -19.68
CA ARG A 257 -0.47 0.87 -19.65
C ARG A 257 -1.75 1.08 -18.86
N VAL A 258 -1.80 2.18 -18.11
CA VAL A 258 -2.95 2.54 -17.29
C VAL A 258 -3.85 3.47 -18.09
N HIS A 259 -4.99 2.97 -18.55
CA HIS A 259 -6.04 3.78 -19.19
C HIS A 259 -7.18 4.07 -18.21
N GLU A 260 -7.62 3.03 -17.49
CA GLU A 260 -8.62 3.12 -16.43
C GLU A 260 -7.98 2.57 -15.15
N PRO A 261 -7.49 3.41 -14.25
CA PRO A 261 -6.80 2.95 -13.07
C PRO A 261 -7.75 2.26 -12.10
N GLY A 262 -7.29 1.14 -11.51
CA GLY A 262 -7.96 0.50 -10.38
C GLY A 262 -7.61 1.14 -9.03
N GLY A 263 -6.65 2.05 -9.01
CA GLY A 263 -6.27 2.82 -7.84
C GLY A 263 -5.50 4.09 -8.21
N TYR A 264 -5.40 5.00 -7.26
CA TYR A 264 -4.69 6.26 -7.37
C TYR A 264 -3.59 6.38 -6.32
N LEU A 265 -2.42 6.85 -6.72
CA LEU A 265 -1.49 7.57 -5.88
C LEU A 265 -1.83 9.06 -5.99
N ILE A 266 -2.09 9.71 -4.87
CA ILE A 266 -2.41 11.14 -4.80
C ILE A 266 -1.37 11.82 -3.92
N VAL A 267 -0.87 12.96 -4.37
CA VAL A 267 -0.01 13.86 -3.62
C VAL A 267 -0.75 15.18 -3.47
N ALA A 268 -1.05 15.55 -2.23
CA ALA A 268 -1.67 16.82 -1.91
C ALA A 268 -0.76 17.63 -0.98
N GLU A 269 -0.73 18.94 -1.15
CA GLU A 269 0.09 19.85 -0.37
C GLU A 269 -0.80 20.72 0.53
N ARG A 270 -0.41 20.86 1.80
CA ARG A 270 -1.10 21.75 2.74
C ARG A 270 -0.82 23.20 2.36
N LEU A 271 -1.89 23.99 2.20
CA LEU A 271 -1.79 25.42 1.98
C LEU A 271 -1.06 26.11 3.15
N ALA A 272 -0.34 27.20 2.83
CA ALA A 272 0.43 27.97 3.79
C ALA A 272 -0.47 28.69 4.82
#